data_9c9b2c28e9ed68280567035877ffacc1
#
_entry.id   9c9b2c28e9ed68280567035877ffacc1
#
_cell.length_a   1.000
_cell.length_b   1.000
_cell.length_c   1.000
_cell.angle_alpha   90.00
_cell.angle_beta   90.00
_cell.angle_gamma   90.00
#
_symmetry.space_group_name_H-M   'P 1'
#
loop_
_entity.id
_entity.type
_entity.pdbx_description
1 polymer ?
#
loop_
_entity_poly.entity_id
_entity_poly.type
_entity_poly.pdbx_seq_one_letter_code
_entity_poly.pdbx_strand_id
1 'polypeptide(L)'
;LTIASIAIVLYIAFAFRKVPRKLSPWRFGLIAVITLLHDVLITVGIFIILSQFTSFEFDTLFVTALLTILGYSVNDTIVIFDRIRDNLLTQNRGEEFYIVADRSLKQSVTRSINTSVSTLIMLSALFILGSESIKWFVLTLMVGAIIGTYSSLFLATPLLVYWKKKT
;
A
#
# COMPACT_ATOMS: atom_id res chain seq x y z
N LEU A 1 -14.89 -6.63 0.71
CA LEU A 1 -13.97 -5.67 0.08
C LEU A 1 -14.57 -4.25 0.05
N THR A 2 -15.77 -4.03 -0.50
CA THR A 2 -16.40 -2.69 -0.65
C THR A 2 -16.54 -1.94 0.68
N ILE A 3 -17.02 -2.59 1.74
CA ILE A 3 -17.16 -1.95 3.07
C ILE A 3 -15.79 -1.54 3.63
N ALA A 4 -14.78 -2.41 3.52
CA ALA A 4 -13.43 -2.12 3.95
C ALA A 4 -12.82 -0.96 3.15
N SER A 5 -13.00 -0.94 1.83
CA SER A 5 -12.52 0.16 0.98
C SER A 5 -13.19 1.49 1.35
N ILE A 6 -14.51 1.51 1.59
CA ILE A 6 -15.24 2.71 2.02
C ILE A 6 -14.71 3.19 3.38
N ALA A 7 -14.55 2.29 4.34
CA ALA A 7 -14.01 2.62 5.66
C ALA A 7 -12.59 3.21 5.57
N ILE A 8 -11.73 2.64 4.72
CA ILE A 8 -10.37 3.14 4.47
C ILE A 8 -10.40 4.54 3.85
N VAL A 9 -11.26 4.79 2.84
CA VAL A 9 -11.41 6.13 2.24
C VAL A 9 -11.82 7.15 3.29
N LEU A 10 -12.85 6.83 4.09
CA LEU A 10 -13.34 7.72 5.14
C LEU A 10 -12.26 7.98 6.20
N TYR A 11 -11.55 6.94 6.63
CA TYR A 11 -10.45 7.08 7.57
C TYR A 11 -9.33 7.96 7.04
N ILE A 12 -8.88 7.75 5.80
CA ILE A 12 -7.82 8.55 5.18
C ILE A 12 -8.30 9.99 4.97
N ALA A 13 -9.51 10.21 4.48
CA ALA A 13 -10.08 11.55 4.31
C ALA A 13 -10.16 12.30 5.66
N PHE A 14 -10.49 11.61 6.74
CA PHE A 14 -10.50 12.17 8.09
C PHE A 14 -9.10 12.44 8.61
N ALA A 15 -8.17 11.50 8.46
CA ALA A 15 -6.77 11.63 8.90
C ALA A 15 -6.06 12.80 8.20
N PHE A 16 -6.33 12.97 6.90
CA PHE A 16 -5.72 14.01 6.07
C PHE A 16 -6.55 15.32 5.96
N ARG A 17 -7.58 15.51 6.80
CA ARG A 17 -8.40 16.75 6.79
C ARG A 17 -7.62 18.05 7.01
N LYS A 18 -6.42 17.99 7.62
CA LYS A 18 -5.55 19.14 7.89
C LYS A 18 -4.50 19.39 6.81
N VAL A 19 -4.64 18.79 5.63
CA VAL A 19 -3.74 19.07 4.49
C VAL A 19 -3.92 20.52 4.04
N PRO A 20 -2.85 21.24 3.65
CA PRO A 20 -2.93 22.61 3.17
C PRO A 20 -3.95 22.76 2.03
N ARG A 21 -4.67 23.90 1.99
CA ARG A 21 -5.76 24.19 1.01
C ARG A 21 -5.43 23.94 -0.47
N LYS A 22 -4.16 23.76 -0.81
CA LYS A 22 -3.69 23.46 -2.18
C LYS A 22 -3.92 21.99 -2.61
N LEU A 23 -4.31 21.09 -1.70
CA LEU A 23 -4.57 19.68 -1.98
C LEU A 23 -5.85 19.22 -1.29
N SER A 24 -6.74 18.60 -2.05
CA SER A 24 -7.97 18.04 -1.49
C SER A 24 -7.67 16.75 -0.73
N PRO A 25 -8.09 16.59 0.53
CA PRO A 25 -7.94 15.35 1.31
C PRO A 25 -8.51 14.10 0.61
N TRP A 26 -9.59 14.27 -0.17
CA TRP A 26 -10.22 13.21 -0.94
C TRP A 26 -9.30 12.56 -1.99
N ARG A 27 -8.35 13.34 -2.54
CA ARG A 27 -7.40 12.81 -3.53
C ARG A 27 -6.46 11.79 -2.91
N PHE A 28 -5.99 12.03 -1.68
CA PHE A 28 -5.18 11.08 -0.94
C PHE A 28 -5.95 9.77 -0.70
N GLY A 29 -7.21 9.86 -0.25
CA GLY A 29 -8.06 8.70 -0.03
C GLY A 29 -8.33 7.92 -1.30
N LEU A 30 -8.67 8.60 -2.40
CA LEU A 30 -8.98 7.93 -3.66
C LEU A 30 -7.75 7.23 -4.27
N ILE A 31 -6.57 7.88 -4.21
CA ILE A 31 -5.33 7.27 -4.69
C ILE A 31 -4.97 6.05 -3.85
N ALA A 32 -5.10 6.12 -2.52
CA ALA A 32 -4.87 4.97 -1.67
C ALA A 32 -5.78 3.79 -2.03
N VAL A 33 -7.06 4.04 -2.32
CA VAL A 33 -7.99 2.96 -2.75
C VAL A 33 -7.61 2.40 -4.11
N ILE A 34 -7.23 3.24 -5.08
CA ILE A 34 -6.77 2.77 -6.39
C ILE A 34 -5.53 1.87 -6.22
N THR A 35 -4.59 2.28 -5.38
CA THR A 35 -3.39 1.50 -5.08
C THR A 35 -3.73 0.17 -4.40
N LEU A 36 -4.66 0.17 -3.43
CA LEU A 36 -5.13 -1.05 -2.77
C LEU A 36 -5.83 -2.01 -3.75
N LEU A 37 -6.67 -1.49 -4.64
CA LEU A 37 -7.31 -2.32 -5.67
C LEU A 37 -6.27 -2.94 -6.60
N HIS A 38 -5.26 -2.18 -7.02
CA HIS A 38 -4.14 -2.68 -7.78
C HIS A 38 -3.45 -3.84 -7.05
N ASP A 39 -3.13 -3.70 -5.76
CA ASP A 39 -2.42 -4.72 -4.99
C ASP A 39 -3.22 -6.02 -4.87
N VAL A 40 -4.53 -5.91 -4.63
CA VAL A 40 -5.42 -7.07 -4.59
C VAL A 40 -5.51 -7.74 -5.97
N LEU A 41 -5.70 -6.96 -7.04
CA LEU A 41 -5.83 -7.50 -8.39
C LEU A 41 -4.56 -8.22 -8.84
N ILE A 42 -3.39 -7.65 -8.58
CA ILE A 42 -2.11 -8.29 -8.92
C ILE A 42 -1.91 -9.56 -8.09
N THR A 43 -2.17 -9.52 -6.77
CA THR A 43 -2.06 -10.70 -5.91
C THR A 43 -3.01 -11.82 -6.38
N VAL A 44 -4.28 -11.51 -6.60
CA VAL A 44 -5.26 -12.49 -7.12
C VAL A 44 -4.84 -13.02 -8.48
N GLY A 45 -4.38 -12.16 -9.40
CA GLY A 45 -3.90 -12.56 -10.72
C GLY A 45 -2.74 -13.56 -10.66
N ILE A 46 -1.76 -13.32 -9.78
CA ILE A 46 -0.65 -14.25 -9.56
C ILE A 46 -1.18 -15.61 -9.07
N PHE A 47 -2.10 -15.63 -8.11
CA PHE A 47 -2.64 -16.88 -7.56
C PHE A 47 -3.58 -17.61 -8.52
N ILE A 48 -4.28 -16.91 -9.42
CA ILE A 48 -5.01 -17.54 -10.54
C ILE A 48 -4.04 -18.29 -11.45
N ILE A 49 -2.88 -17.71 -11.76
CA ILE A 49 -1.86 -18.39 -12.57
C ILE A 49 -1.27 -19.58 -11.80
N LEU A 50 -0.92 -19.39 -10.53
CA LEU A 50 -0.37 -20.45 -9.69
C LEU A 50 -1.33 -21.64 -9.53
N SER A 51 -2.62 -21.41 -9.42
CA SER A 51 -3.64 -22.47 -9.28
C SER A 51 -3.69 -23.43 -10.47
N GLN A 52 -3.22 -23.00 -11.64
CA GLN A 52 -3.18 -23.87 -12.84
C GLN A 52 -2.01 -24.87 -12.81
N PHE A 53 -0.97 -24.59 -12.04
CA PHE A 53 0.26 -25.39 -11.98
C PHE A 53 0.51 -26.03 -10.61
N THR A 54 -0.32 -25.71 -9.62
CA THR A 54 -0.14 -26.18 -8.23
C THR A 54 -1.46 -26.65 -7.65
N SER A 55 -1.41 -27.25 -6.44
CA SER A 55 -2.58 -27.65 -5.65
C SER A 55 -3.22 -26.50 -4.86
N PHE A 56 -2.98 -25.24 -5.25
CA PHE A 56 -3.59 -24.09 -4.60
C PHE A 56 -5.09 -24.02 -4.89
N GLU A 57 -5.89 -23.83 -3.86
CA GLU A 57 -7.33 -23.62 -3.94
C GLU A 57 -7.72 -22.29 -3.27
N PHE A 58 -8.72 -21.61 -3.83
CA PHE A 58 -9.26 -20.37 -3.27
C PHE A 58 -10.15 -20.67 -2.06
N ASP A 59 -9.56 -20.58 -0.89
CA ASP A 59 -10.23 -20.87 0.39
C ASP A 59 -10.45 -19.61 1.25
N THR A 60 -10.99 -19.79 2.45
CA THR A 60 -11.21 -18.71 3.42
C THR A 60 -9.88 -18.11 3.92
N LEU A 61 -8.80 -18.91 4.00
CA LEU A 61 -7.48 -18.40 4.39
C LEU A 61 -6.93 -17.44 3.35
N PHE A 62 -7.12 -17.74 2.06
CA PHE A 62 -6.74 -16.83 0.98
C PHE A 62 -7.47 -15.49 1.08
N VAL A 63 -8.79 -15.51 1.31
CA VAL A 63 -9.57 -14.27 1.52
C VAL A 63 -9.07 -13.49 2.73
N THR A 64 -8.76 -14.20 3.83
CA THR A 64 -8.20 -13.59 5.05
C THR A 64 -6.83 -12.95 4.77
N ALA A 65 -5.97 -13.61 3.99
CA ALA A 65 -4.71 -13.05 3.56
C ALA A 65 -4.91 -11.77 2.75
N LEU A 66 -5.83 -11.75 1.79
CA LEU A 66 -6.13 -10.54 1.01
C LEU A 66 -6.59 -9.37 1.88
N LEU A 67 -7.45 -9.61 2.88
CA LEU A 67 -7.87 -8.57 3.82
C LEU A 67 -6.70 -8.06 4.68
N THR A 68 -5.80 -8.95 5.07
CA THR A 68 -4.58 -8.59 5.82
C THR A 68 -3.63 -7.75 4.97
N ILE A 69 -3.45 -8.10 3.70
CA ILE A 69 -2.63 -7.34 2.74
C ILE A 69 -3.19 -5.93 2.55
N LEU A 70 -4.51 -5.76 2.49
CA LEU A 70 -5.12 -4.43 2.41
C LEU A 70 -4.70 -3.54 3.59
N GLY A 71 -4.74 -4.08 4.81
CA GLY A 71 -4.29 -3.35 6.00
C GLY A 71 -2.80 -3.04 5.98
N TYR A 72 -1.97 -3.97 5.52
CA TYR A 72 -0.54 -3.79 5.41
C TYR A 72 -0.17 -2.72 4.38
N SER A 73 -0.71 -2.81 3.17
CA SER A 73 -0.43 -1.87 2.08
C SER A 73 -0.92 -0.45 2.39
N VAL A 74 -2.12 -0.30 2.98
CA VAL A 74 -2.63 1.02 3.35
C VAL A 74 -1.76 1.70 4.40
N ASN A 75 -1.22 0.93 5.35
CA ASN A 75 -0.35 1.48 6.40
C ASN A 75 0.91 2.12 5.80
N ASP A 76 1.56 1.46 4.84
CA ASP A 76 2.75 1.98 4.18
C ASP A 76 2.43 3.22 3.32
N THR A 77 1.34 3.19 2.57
CA THR A 77 0.85 4.34 1.79
C THR A 77 0.55 5.56 2.67
N ILE A 78 -0.07 5.36 3.85
CA ILE A 78 -0.37 6.43 4.81
C ILE A 78 0.91 7.06 5.33
N VAL A 79 1.94 6.28 5.65
CA VAL A 79 3.22 6.80 6.14
C VAL A 79 3.88 7.74 5.12
N ILE A 80 3.86 7.36 3.83
CA ILE A 80 4.40 8.20 2.75
C ILE A 80 3.56 9.47 2.58
N PHE A 81 2.24 9.35 2.58
CA PHE A 81 1.33 10.48 2.43
C PHE A 81 1.41 11.46 3.59
N ASP A 82 1.56 10.95 4.82
CA ASP A 82 1.77 11.79 6.01
C ASP A 82 3.09 12.58 5.91
N ARG A 83 4.15 11.94 5.42
CA ARG A 83 5.43 12.61 5.16
C ARG A 83 5.32 13.69 4.09
N ILE A 84 4.57 13.42 3.01
CA ILE A 84 4.28 14.44 1.98
C ILE A 84 3.52 15.61 2.62
N ARG A 85 2.52 15.33 3.43
CA ARG A 85 1.76 16.36 4.15
C ARG A 85 2.64 17.24 5.04
N ASP A 86 3.50 16.63 5.84
CA ASP A 86 4.39 17.35 6.76
C ASP A 86 5.38 18.23 6.00
N ASN A 87 5.98 17.72 4.93
CA ASN A 87 6.88 18.50 4.09
C ASN A 87 6.15 19.63 3.35
N LEU A 88 4.87 19.47 3.01
CA LEU A 88 4.05 20.54 2.44
C LEU A 88 3.73 21.68 3.41
N LEU A 89 3.62 21.37 4.71
CA LEU A 89 3.38 22.38 5.75
C LEU A 89 4.63 23.21 6.01
N THR A 90 5.81 22.65 5.81
CA THR A 90 7.12 23.29 6.09
C THR A 90 7.82 23.80 4.82
N GLN A 91 7.23 23.61 3.63
CA GLN A 91 7.82 24.01 2.36
C GLN A 91 7.97 25.54 2.23
N ASN A 92 9.01 25.97 1.53
CA ASN A 92 9.21 27.37 1.16
C ASN A 92 8.14 27.82 0.12
N ARG A 93 7.79 29.13 0.16
CA ARG A 93 6.87 29.69 -0.84
C ARG A 93 7.45 29.56 -2.24
N GLY A 94 6.76 28.84 -3.13
CA GLY A 94 7.15 28.68 -4.54
C GLY A 94 7.79 27.33 -4.89
N GLU A 95 8.04 26.45 -3.92
CA GLU A 95 8.56 25.10 -4.21
C GLU A 95 7.50 24.27 -4.93
N GLU A 96 7.91 23.57 -6.00
CA GLU A 96 6.99 22.74 -6.78
C GLU A 96 6.62 21.45 -6.04
N PHE A 97 5.37 21.02 -6.19
CA PHE A 97 4.84 19.85 -5.46
C PHE A 97 5.64 18.57 -5.72
N TYR A 98 6.10 18.34 -6.97
CA TYR A 98 6.85 17.13 -7.29
C TYR A 98 8.18 17.04 -6.53
N ILE A 99 8.84 18.19 -6.26
CA ILE A 99 10.08 18.24 -5.46
C ILE A 99 9.79 17.83 -4.02
N VAL A 100 8.68 18.32 -3.45
CA VAL A 100 8.26 17.95 -2.11
C VAL A 100 7.91 16.47 -2.02
N ALA A 101 7.20 15.94 -3.02
CA ALA A 101 6.84 14.52 -3.08
C ALA A 101 8.08 13.62 -3.21
N ASP A 102 9.03 13.96 -4.09
CA ASP A 102 10.29 13.22 -4.27
C ASP A 102 11.12 13.22 -2.97
N ARG A 103 11.26 14.37 -2.33
CA ARG A 103 11.94 14.48 -1.02
C ARG A 103 11.27 13.60 0.03
N SER A 104 9.94 13.63 0.11
CA SER A 104 9.17 12.85 1.07
C SER A 104 9.32 11.36 0.83
N LEU A 105 9.31 10.95 -0.44
CA LEU A 105 9.53 9.56 -0.83
C LEU A 105 10.92 9.09 -0.38
N LYS A 106 11.98 9.85 -0.68
CA LYS A 106 13.36 9.54 -0.27
C LYS A 106 13.51 9.42 1.25
N GLN A 107 12.77 10.22 2.02
CA GLN A 107 12.78 10.16 3.48
C GLN A 107 12.04 8.94 4.04
N SER A 108 11.06 8.41 3.30
CA SER A 108 10.21 7.29 3.74
C SER A 108 10.70 5.93 3.24
N VAL A 109 11.42 5.88 2.11
CA VAL A 109 11.79 4.64 1.42
C VAL A 109 12.55 3.66 2.32
N THR A 110 13.51 4.14 3.11
CA THR A 110 14.30 3.30 4.01
C THR A 110 13.40 2.63 5.07
N ARG A 111 12.44 3.37 5.62
CA ARG A 111 11.49 2.82 6.59
C ARG A 111 10.59 1.77 5.95
N SER A 112 10.01 2.06 4.79
CA SER A 112 9.15 1.11 4.07
C SER A 112 9.89 -0.18 3.72
N ILE A 113 11.12 -0.09 3.20
CA ILE A 113 11.94 -1.25 2.89
C ILE A 113 12.27 -2.05 4.15
N ASN A 114 12.72 -1.39 5.23
CA ASN A 114 13.06 -2.08 6.47
C ASN A 114 11.85 -2.82 7.07
N THR A 115 10.68 -2.20 7.07
CA THR A 115 9.43 -2.83 7.54
C THR A 115 9.09 -4.05 6.69
N SER A 116 9.17 -3.92 5.37
CA SER A 116 8.87 -5.01 4.44
C SER A 116 9.86 -6.17 4.57
N VAL A 117 11.15 -5.88 4.65
CA VAL A 117 12.18 -6.91 4.84
C VAL A 117 11.98 -7.64 6.16
N SER A 118 11.73 -6.92 7.26
CA SER A 118 11.44 -7.55 8.57
C SER A 118 10.22 -8.46 8.52
N THR A 119 9.14 -8.00 7.88
CA THR A 119 7.92 -8.79 7.69
C THR A 119 8.19 -10.04 6.83
N LEU A 120 8.92 -9.88 5.72
CA LEU A 120 9.26 -10.99 4.84
C LEU A 120 10.15 -12.02 5.52
N ILE A 121 11.09 -11.62 6.36
CA ILE A 121 11.92 -12.55 7.16
C ILE A 121 11.03 -13.38 8.08
N MET A 122 10.11 -12.75 8.81
CA MET A 122 9.18 -13.46 9.71
C MET A 122 8.25 -14.41 8.94
N LEU A 123 7.68 -13.95 7.83
CA LEU A 123 6.81 -14.78 6.98
C LEU A 123 7.60 -15.93 6.33
N SER A 124 8.85 -15.71 5.92
CA SER A 124 9.72 -16.77 5.38
C SER A 124 10.01 -17.85 6.42
N ALA A 125 10.30 -17.46 7.66
CA ALA A 125 10.45 -18.42 8.75
C ALA A 125 9.18 -19.23 8.96
N LEU A 126 8.01 -18.58 8.96
CA LEU A 126 6.73 -19.25 9.09
C LEU A 126 6.40 -20.15 7.88
N PHE A 127 6.80 -19.75 6.67
CA PHE A 127 6.63 -20.55 5.45
C PHE A 127 7.44 -21.85 5.50
N ILE A 128 8.67 -21.79 6.02
CA ILE A 128 9.59 -22.93 6.10
C ILE A 128 9.24 -23.86 7.27
N LEU A 129 8.95 -23.28 8.45
CA LEU A 129 8.76 -24.02 9.69
C LEU A 129 7.29 -24.30 10.03
N GLY A 130 6.36 -23.63 9.33
CA GLY A 130 4.92 -23.77 9.57
C GLY A 130 4.33 -25.06 9.01
N SER A 131 3.07 -25.33 9.36
CA SER A 131 2.34 -26.48 8.84
C SER A 131 1.96 -26.32 7.38
N GLU A 132 1.84 -27.45 6.66
CA GLU A 132 1.39 -27.45 5.24
C GLU A 132 0.05 -26.71 5.04
N SER A 133 -0.86 -26.79 6.01
CA SER A 133 -2.19 -26.18 5.95
C SER A 133 -2.18 -24.66 5.84
N ILE A 134 -1.12 -23.97 6.27
CA ILE A 134 -1.01 -22.50 6.22
C ILE A 134 -0.03 -22.00 5.18
N LYS A 135 0.64 -22.87 4.44
CA LYS A 135 1.68 -22.47 3.49
C LYS A 135 1.15 -21.51 2.42
N TRP A 136 0.01 -21.80 1.84
CA TRP A 136 -0.58 -20.93 0.82
C TRP A 136 -1.03 -19.58 1.39
N PHE A 137 -1.55 -19.58 2.60
CA PHE A 137 -1.87 -18.36 3.33
C PHE A 137 -0.63 -17.47 3.53
N VAL A 138 0.46 -18.07 4.04
CA VAL A 138 1.72 -17.35 4.28
C VAL A 138 2.33 -16.85 2.97
N LEU A 139 2.32 -17.68 1.91
CA LEU A 139 2.81 -17.28 0.60
C LEU A 139 2.01 -16.10 0.05
N THR A 140 0.68 -16.09 0.23
CA THR A 140 -0.18 -14.98 -0.17
C THR A 140 0.22 -13.69 0.54
N LEU A 141 0.47 -13.77 1.85
CA LEU A 141 0.94 -12.62 2.64
C LEU A 141 2.30 -12.10 2.16
N MET A 142 3.24 -13.00 1.85
CA MET A 142 4.56 -12.61 1.33
C MET A 142 4.45 -11.89 -0.01
N VAL A 143 3.70 -12.45 -0.95
CA VAL A 143 3.47 -11.84 -2.27
C VAL A 143 2.79 -10.48 -2.11
N GLY A 144 1.75 -10.40 -1.29
CA GLY A 144 1.04 -9.15 -1.04
C GLY A 144 1.89 -8.08 -0.35
N ALA A 145 2.76 -8.46 0.59
CA ALA A 145 3.68 -7.53 1.24
C ALA A 145 4.69 -6.92 0.24
N ILE A 146 5.21 -7.73 -0.69
CA ILE A 146 6.11 -7.25 -1.75
C ILE A 146 5.38 -6.27 -2.67
N ILE A 147 4.18 -6.66 -3.14
CA ILE A 147 3.37 -5.84 -4.04
C ILE A 147 2.97 -4.53 -3.36
N GLY A 148 2.49 -4.57 -2.11
CA GLY A 148 2.06 -3.39 -1.35
C GLY A 148 3.21 -2.41 -1.10
N THR A 149 4.41 -2.89 -0.84
CA THR A 149 5.59 -2.01 -0.70
C THR A 149 5.96 -1.37 -2.04
N TYR A 150 5.98 -2.16 -3.11
CA TYR A 150 6.23 -1.64 -4.45
C TYR A 150 5.19 -0.58 -4.84
N SER A 151 3.90 -0.85 -4.67
CA SER A 151 2.82 0.04 -5.07
C SER A 151 2.80 1.34 -4.27
N SER A 152 3.06 1.29 -2.96
CA SER A 152 3.14 2.47 -2.11
C SER A 152 4.23 3.45 -2.57
N LEU A 153 5.39 2.92 -2.96
CA LEU A 153 6.54 3.73 -3.39
C LEU A 153 6.40 4.20 -4.85
N PHE A 154 6.04 3.29 -5.77
CA PHE A 154 6.15 3.52 -7.21
C PHE A 154 4.81 3.77 -7.92
N LEU A 155 3.67 3.57 -7.25
CA LEU A 155 2.36 3.84 -7.81
C LEU A 155 1.65 5.00 -7.09
N ALA A 156 1.51 4.93 -5.76
CA ALA A 156 0.74 5.91 -5.00
C ALA A 156 1.30 7.33 -5.12
N THR A 157 2.62 7.48 -4.94
CA THR A 157 3.28 8.81 -4.98
C THR A 157 3.27 9.44 -6.38
N PRO A 158 3.68 8.75 -7.47
CA PRO A 158 3.59 9.31 -8.82
C PRO A 158 2.15 9.64 -9.24
N LEU A 159 1.17 8.83 -8.84
CA LEU A 159 -0.24 9.07 -9.13
C LEU A 159 -0.73 10.37 -8.48
N LEU A 160 -0.30 10.64 -7.25
CA LEU A 160 -0.60 11.88 -6.52
C LEU A 160 0.03 13.10 -7.22
N VAL A 161 1.27 13.00 -7.68
CA VAL A 161 1.97 14.06 -8.42
C VAL A 161 1.27 14.34 -9.75
N TYR A 162 0.95 13.28 -10.50
CA TYR A 162 0.27 13.41 -11.80
C TYR A 162 -1.10 14.09 -11.67
N TRP A 163 -1.88 13.68 -10.66
CA TRP A 163 -3.20 14.29 -10.46
C TRP A 163 -3.14 15.76 -10.08
N LYS A 164 -2.11 16.18 -9.33
CA LYS A 164 -1.94 17.58 -9.00
C LYS A 164 -1.52 18.43 -10.20
N LYS A 165 -0.70 17.90 -11.10
CA LYS A 165 -0.25 18.62 -12.30
C LYS A 165 -1.41 19.00 -13.24
N LYS A 166 -2.50 18.21 -13.19
CA LYS A 166 -3.67 18.36 -14.08
C LYS A 166 -4.74 19.32 -13.54
N THR A 167 -4.53 19.90 -12.34
CA THR A 167 -5.46 20.83 -11.68
C THR A 167 -4.76 22.12 -11.30
#